data_ec0bf02c1b594d5ec0ea61687f4ed894
#
_entry.id   ec0bf02c1b594d5ec0ea61687f4ed894
#
_cell.length_a   1.000
_cell.length_b   1.000
_cell.length_c   1.000
_cell.angle_alpha   90.00
_cell.angle_beta   90.00
_cell.angle_gamma   90.00
#
_symmetry.space_group_name_H-M   'P 1'
#
loop_
_entity.id
_entity.type
_entity.pdbx_description
1 polymer ?
#
loop_
_entity_poly.entity_id
_entity_poly.type
_entity_poly.pdbx_seq_one_letter_code
_entity_poly.pdbx_strand_id
1 'polypeptide(L)'
;MTSRPIRGSSVLPARREPLRLETADGVSLVGELARPADRDPVATLVCLHPLPTHGGMMDSHLIRKASYRLPALADLAVLRFNTRGTSSVQGTSGGRFDRGAAERFDVAAAIEHAEFAELPSVWLLGWSFGTDLVLRYGLEPVVVGAVLLSPPLRSTTEADLDAWATAGKPLTALVPEHDDYLRPAQAKARFARVPHAEVVGVEGAKHLWVGHAETVLDEVVARVNPQVPRPLPARWDGPMETADSTMYSDRTVAAFADAPETP
;
A
#
# COMPACT_ATOMS: atom_id res chain seq x y z
N MET A 1 -6.47 22.79 23.62
CA MET A 1 -7.01 22.33 22.33
C MET A 1 -7.86 21.09 22.56
N THR A 2 -9.05 21.01 21.96
CA THR A 2 -9.95 19.86 22.20
C THR A 2 -9.55 18.70 21.32
N SER A 3 -9.15 17.58 21.92
CA SER A 3 -8.82 16.34 21.23
C SER A 3 -10.02 15.83 20.42
N ARG A 4 -9.82 15.54 19.11
CA ARG A 4 -10.87 15.08 18.20
C ARG A 4 -10.62 13.63 17.75
N PRO A 5 -11.66 12.79 17.60
CA PRO A 5 -11.48 11.42 17.12
C PRO A 5 -11.03 11.41 15.66
N ILE A 6 -10.07 10.53 15.33
CA ILE A 6 -9.66 10.26 13.96
C ILE A 6 -10.68 9.29 13.34
N ARG A 7 -11.44 9.76 12.37
CA ARG A 7 -12.47 9.00 11.65
C ARG A 7 -11.95 8.53 10.28
N GLY A 8 -12.72 7.72 9.56
CA GLY A 8 -12.37 7.21 8.24
C GLY A 8 -12.00 8.29 7.20
N SER A 9 -12.66 9.46 7.29
CA SER A 9 -12.44 10.63 6.42
C SER A 9 -11.45 11.67 6.98
N SER A 10 -10.88 11.45 8.17
CA SER A 10 -9.94 12.42 8.78
C SER A 10 -8.65 12.49 7.98
N VAL A 11 -8.23 13.73 7.70
CA VAL A 11 -6.97 14.06 7.04
C VAL A 11 -6.12 14.83 8.02
N LEU A 12 -5.04 14.23 8.46
CA LEU A 12 -4.08 14.86 9.38
C LEU A 12 -3.08 15.71 8.60
N PRO A 13 -2.42 16.69 9.24
CA PRO A 13 -1.48 17.59 8.59
C PRO A 13 -0.36 16.84 7.88
N ALA A 14 -0.13 17.21 6.62
CA ALA A 14 0.97 16.72 5.81
C ALA A 14 1.26 17.70 4.67
N ARG A 15 2.49 17.74 4.19
CA ARG A 15 2.81 18.35 2.91
C ARG A 15 2.43 17.36 1.80
N ARG A 16 1.48 17.71 0.93
CA ARG A 16 0.97 16.86 -0.14
C ARG A 16 1.31 17.45 -1.49
N GLU A 17 1.96 16.66 -2.30
CA GLU A 17 2.42 17.06 -3.64
C GLU A 17 1.82 16.09 -4.67
N PRO A 18 1.03 16.59 -5.64
CA PRO A 18 0.63 15.78 -6.78
C PRO A 18 1.86 15.41 -7.61
N LEU A 19 1.92 14.17 -8.08
CA LEU A 19 3.02 13.67 -8.87
C LEU A 19 2.57 13.22 -10.26
N ARG A 20 3.52 13.31 -11.21
CA ARG A 20 3.53 12.57 -12.46
C ARG A 20 4.77 11.72 -12.49
N LEU A 21 4.59 10.40 -12.57
CA LEU A 21 5.69 9.45 -12.69
C LEU A 21 5.78 9.03 -14.15
N GLU A 22 6.92 9.29 -14.77
CA GLU A 22 7.16 8.89 -16.17
C GLU A 22 7.85 7.55 -16.20
N THR A 23 7.23 6.56 -16.84
CA THR A 23 7.78 5.21 -16.94
C THR A 23 8.77 5.12 -18.10
N ALA A 24 9.70 4.16 -18.04
CA ALA A 24 10.69 3.95 -19.09
C ALA A 24 10.10 3.59 -20.48
N ASP A 25 8.85 3.11 -20.50
CA ASP A 25 8.11 2.84 -21.76
C ASP A 25 7.16 4.00 -22.16
N GLY A 26 7.35 5.20 -21.57
CA GLY A 26 6.70 6.44 -21.98
C GLY A 26 5.25 6.61 -21.48
N VAL A 27 4.87 5.96 -20.40
CA VAL A 27 3.55 6.13 -19.77
C VAL A 27 3.66 7.09 -18.60
N SER A 28 2.78 8.11 -18.55
CA SER A 28 2.67 9.03 -17.42
C SER A 28 1.64 8.53 -16.42
N LEU A 29 2.06 8.35 -15.16
CA LEU A 29 1.22 7.88 -14.07
C LEU A 29 0.84 9.02 -13.12
N VAL A 30 -0.39 8.98 -12.62
CA VAL A 30 -0.88 9.91 -11.59
C VAL A 30 -0.49 9.41 -10.22
N GLY A 31 0.07 10.27 -9.38
CA GLY A 31 0.45 9.95 -8.01
C GLY A 31 0.35 11.13 -7.05
N GLU A 32 0.64 10.87 -5.80
CA GLU A 32 0.74 11.83 -4.71
C GLU A 32 1.86 11.40 -3.75
N LEU A 33 2.68 12.35 -3.34
CA LEU A 33 3.60 12.19 -2.23
C LEU A 33 3.12 13.01 -1.04
N ALA A 34 2.83 12.35 0.09
CA ALA A 34 2.50 12.97 1.36
C ALA A 34 3.68 12.81 2.33
N ARG A 35 4.17 13.92 2.90
CA ARG A 35 5.30 13.97 3.85
C ARG A 35 4.85 14.64 5.14
N PRO A 36 5.50 14.39 6.30
CA PRO A 36 5.24 15.16 7.53
C PRO A 36 5.26 16.67 7.26
N ALA A 37 4.37 17.43 7.94
CA ALA A 37 4.19 18.84 7.65
C ALA A 37 5.37 19.72 8.09
N ASP A 38 6.01 19.35 9.19
CA ASP A 38 6.95 20.19 9.95
C ASP A 38 8.31 19.54 10.23
N ARG A 39 8.55 18.34 9.70
CA ARG A 39 9.81 17.59 9.89
C ARG A 39 10.08 16.68 8.71
N ASP A 40 11.30 16.13 8.66
CA ASP A 40 11.66 15.16 7.65
C ASP A 40 11.08 13.77 7.97
N PRO A 41 10.71 12.98 6.96
CA PRO A 41 10.29 11.61 7.16
C PRO A 41 11.47 10.74 7.59
N VAL A 42 11.18 9.70 8.40
CA VAL A 42 12.19 8.70 8.82
C VAL A 42 12.22 7.49 7.89
N ALA A 43 11.14 7.25 7.18
CA ALA A 43 11.05 6.21 6.16
C ALA A 43 9.97 6.55 5.13
N THR A 44 10.01 5.86 4.01
CA THR A 44 9.08 6.05 2.89
C THR A 44 8.29 4.79 2.60
N LEU A 45 7.00 4.93 2.40
CA LEU A 45 6.10 3.85 2.03
C LEU A 45 5.62 4.07 0.59
N VAL A 46 6.09 3.26 -0.36
CA VAL A 46 5.60 3.25 -1.75
C VAL A 46 4.46 2.25 -1.86
N CYS A 47 3.27 2.71 -2.21
CA CYS A 47 2.04 1.95 -2.14
C CYS A 47 1.56 1.46 -3.52
N LEU A 48 1.37 0.14 -3.65
CA LEU A 48 0.85 -0.53 -4.83
C LEU A 48 -0.57 -1.04 -4.56
N HIS A 49 -1.54 -0.53 -5.30
CA HIS A 49 -2.97 -0.74 -5.05
C HIS A 49 -3.49 -2.11 -5.53
N PRO A 50 -4.71 -2.53 -5.08
CA PRO A 50 -5.38 -3.74 -5.53
C PRO A 50 -5.68 -3.72 -7.03
N LEU A 51 -6.28 -4.82 -7.51
CA LEU A 51 -6.57 -5.05 -8.92
C LEU A 51 -7.40 -3.91 -9.56
N PRO A 52 -6.87 -3.20 -10.59
CA PRO A 52 -7.55 -2.05 -11.19
C PRO A 52 -8.92 -2.37 -11.78
N THR A 53 -9.06 -3.54 -12.40
CA THR A 53 -10.32 -3.98 -13.02
C THR A 53 -11.44 -4.26 -12.02
N HIS A 54 -11.10 -4.28 -10.72
CA HIS A 54 -12.04 -4.45 -9.61
C HIS A 54 -12.07 -3.21 -8.69
N GLY A 55 -11.81 -2.03 -9.25
CA GLY A 55 -11.86 -0.76 -8.52
C GLY A 55 -10.64 -0.45 -7.65
N GLY A 56 -9.55 -1.21 -7.79
CA GLY A 56 -8.27 -0.88 -7.15
C GLY A 56 -7.67 0.39 -7.73
N MET A 57 -7.23 1.31 -6.85
CA MET A 57 -6.62 2.59 -7.22
C MET A 57 -5.83 3.14 -6.04
N MET A 58 -5.06 4.21 -6.26
CA MET A 58 -4.29 4.88 -5.20
C MET A 58 -5.16 5.40 -4.04
N ASP A 59 -6.46 5.59 -4.28
CA ASP A 59 -7.44 6.00 -3.25
C ASP A 59 -8.16 4.83 -2.58
N SER A 60 -7.80 3.58 -2.87
CA SER A 60 -8.28 2.42 -2.11
C SER A 60 -8.08 2.65 -0.62
N HIS A 61 -9.10 2.34 0.19
CA HIS A 61 -9.28 2.91 1.53
C HIS A 61 -8.10 2.75 2.50
N LEU A 62 -7.33 1.66 2.43
CA LEU A 62 -6.13 1.47 3.27
C LEU A 62 -5.02 2.41 2.86
N ILE A 63 -4.71 2.48 1.55
CA ILE A 63 -3.65 3.33 0.99
C ILE A 63 -3.97 4.80 1.26
N ARG A 64 -5.23 5.19 1.03
CA ARG A 64 -5.69 6.55 1.34
C ARG A 64 -5.55 6.88 2.83
N LYS A 65 -5.96 5.97 3.74
CA LYS A 65 -5.78 6.18 5.18
C LYS A 65 -4.30 6.24 5.57
N ALA A 66 -3.43 5.43 4.96
CA ALA A 66 -2.00 5.52 5.17
C ALA A 66 -1.48 6.91 4.79
N SER A 67 -1.80 7.41 3.59
CA SER A 67 -1.43 8.77 3.15
C SER A 67 -2.01 9.87 4.06
N TYR A 68 -3.24 9.72 4.54
CA TYR A 68 -3.91 10.74 5.36
C TYR A 68 -3.44 10.78 6.80
N ARG A 69 -2.80 9.75 7.32
CA ARG A 69 -2.50 9.60 8.75
C ARG A 69 -1.03 9.40 9.06
N LEU A 70 -0.33 8.55 8.31
CA LEU A 70 1.02 8.13 8.69
C LEU A 70 2.07 9.23 8.61
N PRO A 71 1.97 10.27 7.76
CA PRO A 71 2.88 11.40 7.84
C PRO A 71 2.84 12.12 9.20
N ALA A 72 1.65 12.30 9.78
CA ALA A 72 1.50 12.96 11.07
C ALA A 72 1.72 12.03 12.27
N LEU A 73 1.30 10.75 12.17
CA LEU A 73 1.28 9.81 13.30
C LEU A 73 2.55 8.97 13.41
N ALA A 74 3.30 8.82 12.32
CA ALA A 74 4.41 7.88 12.28
C ALA A 74 5.63 8.41 11.52
N ASP A 75 5.67 9.70 11.19
CA ASP A 75 6.78 10.37 10.49
C ASP A 75 7.18 9.70 9.17
N LEU A 76 6.20 9.16 8.44
CA LEU A 76 6.44 8.48 7.17
C LEU A 76 6.15 9.40 5.98
N ALA A 77 6.98 9.31 4.95
CA ALA A 77 6.56 9.69 3.60
C ALA A 77 5.68 8.58 3.02
N VAL A 78 4.59 8.95 2.36
CA VAL A 78 3.70 8.00 1.68
C VAL A 78 3.56 8.41 0.22
N LEU A 79 4.16 7.63 -0.67
CA LEU A 79 4.02 7.75 -2.11
C LEU A 79 2.96 6.75 -2.56
N ARG A 80 1.89 7.24 -3.16
CA ARG A 80 0.81 6.43 -3.74
C ARG A 80 0.54 6.86 -5.17
N PHE A 81 0.23 5.93 -6.03
CA PHE A 81 0.02 6.21 -7.44
C PHE A 81 -0.99 5.23 -8.05
N ASN A 82 -1.60 5.62 -9.15
CA ASN A 82 -2.38 4.75 -10.02
C ASN A 82 -1.45 4.06 -11.01
N THR A 83 -1.46 2.73 -11.06
CA THR A 83 -0.81 1.99 -12.15
C THR A 83 -1.44 2.34 -13.49
N ARG A 84 -0.78 1.98 -14.58
CA ARG A 84 -1.24 2.25 -15.96
C ARG A 84 -2.71 1.91 -16.18
N GLY A 85 -3.42 2.80 -16.87
CA GLY A 85 -4.83 2.64 -17.21
C GLY A 85 -5.79 2.78 -16.04
N THR A 86 -5.31 3.11 -14.84
CA THR A 86 -6.13 3.26 -13.64
C THR A 86 -6.56 4.70 -13.44
N SER A 87 -7.81 4.89 -13.01
CA SER A 87 -8.40 6.20 -12.72
C SER A 87 -8.73 6.35 -11.24
N SER A 88 -8.57 7.57 -10.72
CA SER A 88 -9.00 7.99 -9.40
C SER A 88 -9.52 9.42 -9.44
N VAL A 89 -9.85 10.01 -8.29
CA VAL A 89 -10.24 11.43 -8.21
C VAL A 89 -9.09 12.38 -8.58
N GLN A 90 -7.84 11.93 -8.44
CA GLN A 90 -6.66 12.72 -8.82
C GLN A 90 -6.38 12.68 -10.32
N GLY A 91 -7.07 11.84 -11.07
CA GLY A 91 -6.93 11.74 -12.52
C GLY A 91 -6.70 10.30 -13.01
N THR A 92 -6.40 10.17 -14.29
CA THR A 92 -6.19 8.89 -14.97
C THR A 92 -4.73 8.75 -15.38
N SER A 93 -4.11 7.62 -15.02
CA SER A 93 -2.80 7.22 -15.53
C SER A 93 -2.92 6.76 -16.97
N GLY A 94 -1.92 7.09 -17.78
CA GLY A 94 -1.83 6.65 -19.17
C GLY A 94 -1.68 5.14 -19.33
N GLY A 95 -1.64 4.69 -20.57
CA GLY A 95 -1.47 3.27 -20.89
C GLY A 95 -2.70 2.41 -20.62
N ARG A 96 -2.48 1.11 -20.40
CA ARG A 96 -3.54 0.12 -20.14
C ARG A 96 -3.06 -0.93 -19.15
N PHE A 97 -3.97 -1.45 -18.32
CA PHE A 97 -3.72 -2.60 -17.47
C PHE A 97 -3.25 -3.80 -18.30
N ASP A 98 -2.10 -4.37 -17.93
CA ASP A 98 -1.45 -5.48 -18.64
C ASP A 98 -1.23 -6.72 -17.75
N ARG A 99 -2.14 -6.94 -16.81
CA ARG A 99 -2.16 -8.12 -15.92
C ARG A 99 -0.87 -8.35 -15.15
N GLY A 100 -0.14 -7.29 -14.84
CA GLY A 100 1.11 -7.34 -14.09
C GLY A 100 2.36 -7.46 -14.95
N ALA A 101 2.28 -7.47 -16.29
CA ALA A 101 3.47 -7.58 -17.12
C ALA A 101 4.11 -6.20 -17.35
N ALA A 102 3.39 -5.26 -17.94
CA ALA A 102 3.90 -3.91 -18.17
C ALA A 102 3.91 -3.04 -16.91
N GLU A 103 3.14 -3.38 -15.88
CA GLU A 103 3.16 -2.72 -14.57
C GLU A 103 4.55 -2.77 -13.89
N ARG A 104 5.49 -3.59 -14.38
CA ARG A 104 6.90 -3.55 -13.96
C ARG A 104 7.52 -2.16 -14.13
N PHE A 105 7.17 -1.46 -15.21
CA PHE A 105 7.68 -0.11 -15.45
C PHE A 105 7.06 0.91 -14.51
N ASP A 106 5.82 0.66 -14.06
CA ASP A 106 5.14 1.53 -13.10
C ASP A 106 5.79 1.41 -11.71
N VAL A 107 6.11 0.18 -11.31
CA VAL A 107 6.83 -0.11 -10.05
C VAL A 107 8.21 0.53 -10.08
N ALA A 108 8.97 0.34 -11.18
CA ALA A 108 10.29 0.93 -11.35
C ALA A 108 10.23 2.47 -11.24
N ALA A 109 9.32 3.12 -11.97
CA ALA A 109 9.17 4.58 -11.95
C ALA A 109 8.85 5.12 -10.54
N ALA A 110 8.06 4.41 -9.75
CA ALA A 110 7.74 4.83 -8.38
C ALA A 110 8.94 4.66 -7.43
N ILE A 111 9.72 3.59 -7.58
CA ILE A 111 10.94 3.36 -6.79
C ILE A 111 12.03 4.36 -7.19
N GLU A 112 12.26 4.56 -8.47
CA GLU A 112 13.21 5.54 -9.01
C GLU A 112 12.86 6.96 -8.55
N HIS A 113 11.58 7.33 -8.55
CA HIS A 113 11.17 8.63 -8.01
C HIS A 113 11.53 8.78 -6.53
N ALA A 114 11.32 7.75 -5.73
CA ALA A 114 11.70 7.77 -4.31
C ALA A 114 13.22 7.90 -4.13
N GLU A 115 14.00 7.23 -4.96
CA GLU A 115 15.46 7.30 -4.96
C GLU A 115 15.98 8.67 -5.38
N PHE A 116 15.51 9.22 -6.51
CA PHE A 116 15.91 10.54 -7.00
C PHE A 116 15.48 11.70 -6.10
N ALA A 117 14.36 11.54 -5.39
CA ALA A 117 13.91 12.48 -4.38
C ALA A 117 14.61 12.30 -3.03
N GLU A 118 15.62 11.42 -2.95
CA GLU A 118 16.39 11.11 -1.74
C GLU A 118 15.52 10.76 -0.53
N LEU A 119 14.39 10.08 -0.79
CA LEU A 119 13.48 9.70 0.29
C LEU A 119 14.10 8.58 1.15
N PRO A 120 14.04 8.70 2.48
CA PRO A 120 14.72 7.76 3.37
C PRO A 120 14.03 6.39 3.41
N SER A 121 14.82 5.32 3.59
CA SER A 121 14.38 3.97 3.95
C SER A 121 13.12 3.52 3.19
N VAL A 122 13.25 3.27 1.89
CA VAL A 122 12.12 2.96 1.00
C VAL A 122 11.56 1.57 1.29
N TRP A 123 10.31 1.50 1.75
CA TRP A 123 9.51 0.29 1.94
C TRP A 123 8.42 0.20 0.88
N LEU A 124 8.11 -1.01 0.45
CA LEU A 124 6.97 -1.25 -0.44
C LEU A 124 5.76 -1.75 0.36
N LEU A 125 4.59 -1.20 0.07
CA LEU A 125 3.30 -1.70 0.57
C LEU A 125 2.46 -2.16 -0.60
N GLY A 126 2.33 -3.48 -0.79
CA GLY A 126 1.41 -4.03 -1.78
C GLY A 126 0.09 -4.46 -1.14
N TRP A 127 -1.01 -4.28 -1.85
CA TRP A 127 -2.30 -4.84 -1.46
C TRP A 127 -2.90 -5.68 -2.58
N SER A 128 -3.24 -6.95 -2.30
CA SER A 128 -3.81 -7.90 -3.27
C SER A 128 -2.94 -7.98 -4.54
N PHE A 129 -3.42 -7.62 -5.71
CA PHE A 129 -2.64 -7.54 -6.95
C PHE A 129 -1.32 -6.78 -6.77
N GLY A 130 -1.33 -5.68 -6.01
CA GLY A 130 -0.12 -4.93 -5.69
C GLY A 130 0.97 -5.77 -4.99
N THR A 131 0.59 -6.85 -4.28
CA THR A 131 1.57 -7.75 -3.64
C THR A 131 2.33 -8.59 -4.67
N ASP A 132 1.65 -9.05 -5.72
CA ASP A 132 2.31 -9.73 -6.82
C ASP A 132 3.30 -8.81 -7.54
N LEU A 133 2.97 -7.52 -7.71
CA LEU A 133 3.89 -6.54 -8.28
C LEU A 133 5.11 -6.32 -7.38
N VAL A 134 4.91 -6.20 -6.06
CA VAL A 134 6.01 -6.08 -5.09
C VAL A 134 6.94 -7.29 -5.19
N LEU A 135 6.40 -8.49 -5.14
CA LEU A 135 7.20 -9.72 -5.14
C LEU A 135 7.99 -9.92 -6.43
N ARG A 136 7.42 -9.54 -7.56
CA ARG A 136 8.03 -9.72 -8.88
C ARG A 136 9.02 -8.62 -9.27
N TYR A 137 8.79 -7.38 -8.81
CA TYR A 137 9.51 -6.22 -9.34
C TYR A 137 10.06 -5.27 -8.27
N GLY A 138 9.87 -5.59 -6.99
CA GLY A 138 10.23 -4.70 -5.89
C GLY A 138 11.65 -4.88 -5.34
N LEU A 139 12.44 -5.82 -5.86
CA LEU A 139 13.80 -6.09 -5.35
C LEU A 139 14.85 -5.13 -5.93
N GLU A 140 14.65 -3.82 -5.73
CA GLU A 140 15.62 -2.81 -6.08
C GLU A 140 16.57 -2.49 -4.92
N PRO A 141 17.83 -2.08 -5.17
CA PRO A 141 18.81 -1.81 -4.11
C PRO A 141 18.33 -0.84 -3.04
N VAL A 142 17.64 0.22 -3.41
CA VAL A 142 17.13 1.28 -2.51
C VAL A 142 15.98 0.77 -1.61
N VAL A 143 15.28 -0.28 -2.02
CA VAL A 143 14.17 -0.86 -1.24
C VAL A 143 14.73 -1.65 -0.06
N VAL A 144 14.32 -1.30 1.15
CA VAL A 144 14.81 -1.92 2.39
C VAL A 144 13.92 -3.08 2.87
N GLY A 145 12.66 -3.14 2.44
CA GLY A 145 11.75 -4.22 2.81
C GLY A 145 10.37 -4.03 2.22
N ALA A 146 9.46 -4.98 2.50
CA ALA A 146 8.09 -4.90 2.03
C ALA A 146 7.05 -5.44 3.02
N VAL A 147 5.85 -4.85 2.96
CA VAL A 147 4.64 -5.32 3.65
C VAL A 147 3.59 -5.67 2.60
N LEU A 148 3.08 -6.88 2.68
CA LEU A 148 2.11 -7.44 1.75
C LEU A 148 0.75 -7.60 2.44
N LEU A 149 -0.30 -6.98 1.90
CA LEU A 149 -1.66 -7.07 2.43
C LEU A 149 -2.48 -8.03 1.56
N SER A 150 -3.01 -9.09 2.17
CA SER A 150 -3.81 -10.11 1.45
C SER A 150 -3.14 -10.63 0.17
N PRO A 151 -1.91 -11.18 0.22
CA PRO A 151 -1.20 -11.64 -0.97
C PRO A 151 -1.89 -12.85 -1.61
N PRO A 152 -2.45 -12.75 -2.83
CA PRO A 152 -3.11 -13.87 -3.47
C PRO A 152 -2.13 -14.82 -4.19
N LEU A 153 -0.89 -14.36 -4.44
CA LEU A 153 0.18 -15.07 -5.15
C LEU A 153 -0.28 -15.66 -6.50
N ARG A 154 -1.04 -14.87 -7.29
CA ARG A 154 -1.61 -15.33 -8.56
C ARG A 154 -0.61 -15.30 -9.71
N SER A 155 0.25 -14.30 -9.73
CA SER A 155 1.29 -14.16 -10.76
C SER A 155 2.71 -14.25 -10.20
N THR A 156 2.86 -14.33 -8.90
CA THR A 156 4.12 -14.57 -8.21
C THR A 156 4.56 -16.01 -8.40
N THR A 157 5.77 -16.21 -8.90
CA THR A 157 6.39 -17.52 -9.12
C THR A 157 7.22 -17.96 -7.92
N GLU A 158 7.65 -19.22 -7.92
CA GLU A 158 8.60 -19.70 -6.90
C GLU A 158 9.96 -18.99 -7.02
N ALA A 159 10.40 -18.68 -8.23
CA ALA A 159 11.64 -17.94 -8.47
C ALA A 159 11.59 -16.52 -7.88
N ASP A 160 10.44 -15.85 -7.91
CA ASP A 160 10.27 -14.54 -7.26
C ASP A 160 10.44 -14.66 -5.74
N LEU A 161 9.88 -15.69 -5.12
CA LEU A 161 10.05 -15.95 -3.68
C LEU A 161 11.50 -16.33 -3.33
N ASP A 162 12.17 -17.13 -4.17
CA ASP A 162 13.59 -17.48 -3.99
C ASP A 162 14.49 -16.24 -4.11
N ALA A 163 14.14 -15.28 -4.96
CA ALA A 163 14.86 -14.01 -5.06
C ALA A 163 14.74 -13.20 -3.76
N TRP A 164 13.54 -13.11 -3.16
CA TRP A 164 13.36 -12.48 -1.84
C TRP A 164 14.10 -13.23 -0.75
N ALA A 165 14.10 -14.58 -0.75
CA ALA A 165 14.86 -15.39 0.19
C ALA A 165 16.36 -15.09 0.10
N THR A 166 16.89 -14.96 -1.11
CA THR A 166 18.30 -14.68 -1.36
C THR A 166 18.68 -13.24 -0.98
N ALA A 167 17.80 -12.28 -1.25
CA ALA A 167 18.03 -10.87 -0.92
C ALA A 167 18.06 -10.60 0.59
N GLY A 168 17.43 -11.43 1.41
CA GLY A 168 17.41 -11.28 2.87
C GLY A 168 16.70 -10.03 3.37
N LYS A 169 15.97 -9.31 2.51
CA LYS A 169 15.25 -8.08 2.89
C LYS A 169 14.01 -8.42 3.70
N PRO A 170 13.69 -7.67 4.77
CA PRO A 170 12.48 -7.86 5.55
C PRO A 170 11.23 -7.97 4.69
N LEU A 171 10.44 -9.01 4.92
CA LEU A 171 9.20 -9.28 4.19
C LEU A 171 8.11 -9.69 5.18
N THR A 172 7.02 -8.94 5.25
CA THR A 172 5.88 -9.29 6.12
C THR A 172 4.62 -9.43 5.29
N ALA A 173 3.91 -10.53 5.44
CA ALA A 173 2.59 -10.76 4.83
C ALA A 173 1.51 -10.70 5.92
N LEU A 174 0.64 -9.69 5.85
CA LEU A 174 -0.57 -9.60 6.66
C LEU A 174 -1.69 -10.32 5.91
N VAL A 175 -2.20 -11.39 6.51
CA VAL A 175 -3.17 -12.28 5.87
C VAL A 175 -4.45 -12.32 6.68
N PRO A 176 -5.59 -11.91 6.10
CA PRO A 176 -6.89 -12.00 6.75
C PRO A 176 -7.24 -13.45 7.09
N GLU A 177 -7.82 -13.69 8.26
CA GLU A 177 -8.27 -15.03 8.66
C GLU A 177 -9.26 -15.63 7.65
N HIS A 178 -10.14 -14.78 7.13
CA HIS A 178 -11.19 -15.16 6.19
C HIS A 178 -10.90 -14.65 4.77
N ASP A 179 -9.62 -14.69 4.36
CA ASP A 179 -9.26 -14.33 3.00
C ASP A 179 -9.80 -15.36 1.99
N ASP A 180 -10.39 -14.86 0.91
CA ASP A 180 -11.02 -15.70 -0.12
C ASP A 180 -9.98 -16.37 -1.04
N TYR A 181 -8.75 -15.85 -1.08
CA TYR A 181 -7.69 -16.33 -1.98
C TYR A 181 -6.64 -17.17 -1.25
N LEU A 182 -6.12 -16.68 -0.12
CA LEU A 182 -5.04 -17.34 0.59
C LEU A 182 -5.17 -17.10 2.09
N ARG A 183 -5.56 -18.12 2.84
CA ARG A 183 -5.70 -18.05 4.30
C ARG A 183 -4.36 -18.15 5.01
N PRO A 184 -4.25 -17.74 6.30
CA PRO A 184 -2.97 -17.69 7.02
C PRO A 184 -2.14 -18.97 6.97
N ALA A 185 -2.75 -20.15 7.14
CA ALA A 185 -2.03 -21.44 7.08
C ALA A 185 -1.46 -21.72 5.67
N GLN A 186 -2.22 -21.40 4.63
CA GLN A 186 -1.80 -21.54 3.24
C GLN A 186 -0.68 -20.54 2.91
N ALA A 187 -0.82 -19.29 3.37
CA ALA A 187 0.22 -18.28 3.22
C ALA A 187 1.53 -18.70 3.89
N LYS A 188 1.46 -19.20 5.14
CA LYS A 188 2.64 -19.74 5.84
C LYS A 188 3.33 -20.84 5.04
N ALA A 189 2.58 -21.76 4.44
CA ALA A 189 3.14 -22.82 3.61
C ALA A 189 3.83 -22.27 2.34
N ARG A 190 3.25 -21.25 1.70
CA ARG A 190 3.83 -20.63 0.49
C ARG A 190 5.06 -19.80 0.83
N PHE A 191 5.01 -18.98 1.88
CA PHE A 191 6.13 -18.14 2.33
C PHE A 191 7.21 -18.92 3.10
N ALA A 192 7.03 -20.20 3.42
CA ALA A 192 8.09 -21.06 3.97
C ALA A 192 9.34 -21.10 3.07
N ARG A 193 9.19 -20.77 1.79
CA ARG A 193 10.29 -20.60 0.82
C ARG A 193 11.18 -19.38 1.12
N VAL A 194 10.68 -18.40 1.87
CA VAL A 194 11.40 -17.20 2.31
C VAL A 194 11.58 -17.29 3.84
N PRO A 195 12.67 -17.87 4.36
CA PRO A 195 12.79 -18.24 5.77
C PRO A 195 12.67 -17.07 6.76
N HIS A 196 12.97 -15.86 6.32
CA HIS A 196 12.89 -14.64 7.13
C HIS A 196 11.57 -13.88 6.92
N ALA A 197 10.65 -14.37 6.07
CA ALA A 197 9.34 -13.75 5.92
C ALA A 197 8.47 -13.99 7.15
N GLU A 198 7.84 -12.95 7.62
CA GLU A 198 6.84 -13.02 8.68
C GLU A 198 5.44 -13.12 8.07
N VAL A 199 4.65 -14.10 8.50
CA VAL A 199 3.24 -14.23 8.11
C VAL A 199 2.35 -14.03 9.32
N VAL A 200 1.62 -12.92 9.33
CA VAL A 200 0.73 -12.50 10.41
C VAL A 200 -0.72 -12.72 9.99
N GLY A 201 -1.41 -13.65 10.65
CA GLY A 201 -2.85 -13.83 10.49
C GLY A 201 -3.61 -12.79 11.31
N VAL A 202 -4.61 -12.14 10.72
CA VAL A 202 -5.45 -11.16 11.41
C VAL A 202 -6.85 -11.71 11.56
N GLU A 203 -7.25 -11.94 12.83
CA GLU A 203 -8.53 -12.55 13.22
C GLU A 203 -9.71 -11.69 12.74
N GLY A 204 -10.78 -12.34 12.27
CA GLY A 204 -12.01 -11.70 11.80
C GLY A 204 -11.87 -10.90 10.51
N ALA A 205 -10.65 -10.66 10.02
CA ALA A 205 -10.43 -9.88 8.81
C ALA A 205 -10.81 -10.66 7.54
N LYS A 206 -11.24 -9.92 6.52
CA LYS A 206 -11.48 -10.39 5.15
C LYS A 206 -10.58 -9.66 4.17
N HIS A 207 -10.51 -10.14 2.93
CA HIS A 207 -9.62 -9.66 1.86
C HIS A 207 -9.55 -8.13 1.73
N LEU A 208 -10.66 -7.44 1.90
CA LEU A 208 -10.77 -5.99 1.77
C LEU A 208 -10.49 -5.21 3.06
N TRP A 209 -10.20 -5.86 4.19
CA TRP A 209 -9.84 -5.20 5.45
C TRP A 209 -10.88 -4.21 6.00
N VAL A 210 -12.16 -4.37 5.63
CA VAL A 210 -13.23 -3.51 6.17
C VAL A 210 -13.32 -3.70 7.69
N GLY A 211 -13.23 -2.59 8.43
CA GLY A 211 -13.20 -2.62 9.91
C GLY A 211 -11.83 -2.89 10.54
N HIS A 212 -10.78 -3.21 9.75
CA HIS A 212 -9.44 -3.55 10.26
C HIS A 212 -8.34 -2.57 9.81
N ALA A 213 -8.71 -1.39 9.30
CA ALA A 213 -7.73 -0.45 8.76
C ALA A 213 -6.72 0.05 9.81
N GLU A 214 -7.18 0.27 11.03
CA GLU A 214 -6.33 0.69 12.15
C GLU A 214 -5.31 -0.40 12.49
N THR A 215 -5.73 -1.65 12.61
CA THR A 215 -4.84 -2.81 12.80
C THR A 215 -3.80 -2.91 11.69
N VAL A 216 -4.20 -2.73 10.43
CA VAL A 216 -3.26 -2.75 9.29
C VAL A 216 -2.23 -1.63 9.41
N LEU A 217 -2.65 -0.40 9.75
CA LEU A 217 -1.72 0.72 9.90
C LEU A 217 -0.74 0.49 11.07
N ASP A 218 -1.21 -0.04 12.19
CA ASP A 218 -0.37 -0.40 13.33
C ASP A 218 0.69 -1.45 12.94
N GLU A 219 0.28 -2.47 12.20
CA GLU A 219 1.18 -3.52 11.72
C GLU A 219 2.21 -3.00 10.70
N VAL A 220 1.80 -2.10 9.79
CA VAL A 220 2.72 -1.43 8.86
C VAL A 220 3.73 -0.60 9.62
N VAL A 221 3.30 0.23 10.56
CA VAL A 221 4.19 1.09 11.36
C VAL A 221 5.13 0.24 12.21
N ALA A 222 4.68 -0.91 12.71
CA ALA A 222 5.52 -1.85 13.45
C ALA A 222 6.81 -2.25 12.70
N ARG A 223 6.76 -2.33 11.37
CA ARG A 223 7.87 -2.76 10.53
C ARG A 223 8.65 -1.58 9.96
N VAL A 224 7.93 -0.53 9.57
CA VAL A 224 8.54 0.61 8.86
C VAL A 224 9.16 1.63 9.82
N ASN A 225 8.51 1.91 10.95
CA ASN A 225 9.04 2.78 12.01
C ASN A 225 8.72 2.19 13.40
N PRO A 226 9.47 1.18 13.87
CA PRO A 226 9.21 0.48 15.13
C PRO A 226 9.36 1.35 16.38
N GLN A 227 9.91 2.56 16.27
CA GLN A 227 10.06 3.51 17.39
C GLN A 227 8.73 4.18 17.76
N VAL A 228 7.74 4.18 16.87
CA VAL A 228 6.43 4.77 17.14
C VAL A 228 5.63 3.86 18.07
N PRO A 229 5.12 4.39 19.20
CA PRO A 229 4.23 3.64 20.09
C PRO A 229 2.94 3.18 19.38
N ARG A 230 2.50 1.96 19.68
CA ARG A 230 1.27 1.37 19.14
C ARG A 230 0.35 0.90 20.27
N PRO A 231 -0.97 0.91 20.09
CA PRO A 231 -1.67 1.31 18.88
C PRO A 231 -1.49 2.80 18.56
N LEU A 232 -1.60 3.15 17.27
CA LEU A 232 -1.57 4.54 16.83
C LEU A 232 -2.71 5.34 17.49
N PRO A 233 -2.52 6.64 17.75
CA PRO A 233 -3.54 7.47 18.39
C PRO A 233 -4.88 7.41 17.62
N ALA A 234 -5.97 7.12 18.34
CA ALA A 234 -7.33 7.20 17.83
C ALA A 234 -7.89 8.64 17.88
N ARG A 235 -7.15 9.58 18.45
CA ARG A 235 -7.52 10.99 18.61
C ARG A 235 -6.35 11.89 18.23
N TRP A 236 -6.67 13.11 17.80
CA TRP A 236 -5.70 14.10 17.36
C TRP A 236 -5.96 15.45 18.01
N ASP A 237 -4.92 16.12 18.49
CA ASP A 237 -5.01 17.39 19.23
C ASP A 237 -4.71 18.63 18.36
N GLY A 238 -4.25 18.41 17.11
CA GLY A 238 -3.90 19.47 16.17
C GLY A 238 -5.01 19.81 15.17
N PRO A 239 -4.71 20.65 14.18
CA PRO A 239 -5.58 20.90 13.03
C PRO A 239 -5.86 19.59 12.29
N MET A 240 -7.06 19.43 11.79
CA MET A 240 -7.50 18.25 11.06
C MET A 240 -8.54 18.66 10.03
N GLU A 241 -8.36 18.21 8.79
CA GLU A 241 -9.33 18.35 7.73
C GLU A 241 -10.19 17.09 7.63
N THR A 242 -11.29 17.19 6.92
CA THR A 242 -12.15 16.06 6.57
C THR A 242 -12.21 15.96 5.07
N ALA A 243 -11.79 14.82 4.51
CA ALA A 243 -11.98 14.57 3.09
C ALA A 243 -13.47 14.56 2.76
N ASP A 244 -13.85 15.17 1.64
CA ASP A 244 -15.24 15.16 1.20
C ASP A 244 -15.71 13.72 0.99
N SER A 245 -16.71 13.32 1.76
CA SER A 245 -17.25 11.96 1.73
C SER A 245 -17.89 11.62 0.37
N THR A 246 -18.33 12.62 -0.39
CA THR A 246 -18.92 12.42 -1.72
C THR A 246 -17.90 11.98 -2.76
N MET A 247 -16.62 12.31 -2.59
CA MET A 247 -15.55 11.88 -3.48
C MET A 247 -15.14 10.39 -3.29
N TYR A 248 -15.54 9.76 -2.17
CA TYR A 248 -15.03 8.46 -1.73
C TYR A 248 -16.12 7.47 -1.35
N SER A 249 -17.41 7.83 -1.53
CA SER A 249 -18.52 6.98 -1.16
C SER A 249 -18.71 5.84 -2.15
N ASP A 250 -18.93 4.66 -1.61
CA ASP A 250 -19.67 3.50 -2.13
C ASP A 250 -19.24 2.82 -3.44
N ARG A 251 -18.55 3.47 -4.38
CA ARG A 251 -18.17 2.80 -5.63
C ARG A 251 -17.16 1.65 -5.44
N THR A 252 -16.27 1.76 -4.46
CA THR A 252 -15.27 0.71 -4.22
C THR A 252 -15.88 -0.50 -3.51
N VAL A 253 -16.81 -0.29 -2.58
CA VAL A 253 -17.49 -1.39 -1.87
C VAL A 253 -18.53 -2.05 -2.78
N ALA A 254 -19.30 -1.27 -3.55
CA ALA A 254 -20.28 -1.79 -4.51
C ALA A 254 -19.63 -2.58 -5.66
N ALA A 255 -18.50 -2.14 -6.18
CA ALA A 255 -17.80 -2.85 -7.25
C ALA A 255 -17.27 -4.23 -6.84
N PHE A 256 -17.06 -4.46 -5.54
CA PHE A 256 -16.64 -5.76 -5.01
C PHE A 256 -17.82 -6.67 -4.62
N ALA A 257 -19.01 -6.08 -4.35
CA ALA A 257 -20.19 -6.84 -3.97
C ALA A 257 -20.88 -7.51 -5.17
N ASP A 258 -20.75 -6.96 -6.37
CA ASP A 258 -21.43 -7.40 -7.59
C ASP A 258 -20.52 -8.18 -8.58
N ALA A 259 -19.30 -8.55 -8.19
CA ALA A 259 -18.44 -9.35 -9.05
C ALA A 259 -18.98 -10.77 -9.15
N PRO A 260 -19.36 -11.26 -10.35
CA PRO A 260 -19.81 -12.64 -10.52
C PRO A 260 -18.67 -13.58 -10.15
N GLU A 261 -19.02 -14.61 -9.37
CA GLU A 261 -18.16 -15.77 -9.13
C GLU A 261 -17.84 -16.38 -10.51
N THR A 262 -16.63 -16.14 -11.02
CA THR A 262 -16.14 -16.83 -12.20
C THR A 262 -15.28 -18.01 -11.76
N PRO A 263 -15.51 -19.21 -12.35
CA PRO A 263 -14.92 -20.48 -11.94
C PRO A 263 -13.41 -20.54 -12.09
#